data_afd129cb848def116b3f333681ebdf33
#
_entry.id   afd129cb848def116b3f333681ebdf33
#
_cell.length_a   1.000
_cell.length_b   1.000
_cell.length_c   1.000
_cell.angle_alpha   90.00
_cell.angle_beta   90.00
_cell.angle_gamma   90.00
#
_symmetry.space_group_name_H-M   'P 1'
#
loop_
_entity.id
_entity.type
_entity.pdbx_description
1 polymer ?
#
loop_
_entity_poly.entity_id
_entity_poly.type
_entity_poly.pdbx_seq_one_letter_code
_entity_poly.pdbx_strand_id
1 'polypeptide(L)'
;MASTGLPYCPPDPGVLLNSPGRSWDYQVSTGMKTVLREEVREHFRHYINRNLDKSTIPLYLLLSGAGTGKSRNAAELSGTAYRCFDGTYFEEKNEELANFLRDPFIFHVSFENGSSVQTEESDPWRAIGSRMILQVLRGSEVKPEEKITIGHINSVWGPPTPDEVITLLAKRDASTALAKRAVFLIIDGLHHIGEIFGEIKMNQTLTQLGGLAHRGFILICATSTISGPIDKIMKGSRRRRILLPCSPLKPPRINSKQVFNADSLAKEVLIDDCGGHGRALELLLKVFDLDIGSEVKSIVTGLQGMYRGALPQSKEAVAIVKAVLANRCLARDENIPGTQITPDQICQNGLIRFDLNNPDSDNLSGYLNIPYLWLLAICATYQGDLFEELQLLDYRELKAKEDDTIPGGFSWSDFEKIMIKIRKVKSHVFNDGDNVTIGQLHRGAVMDQETANISFLNRHLRDDVAVHKISTKTNRSNERSWLIETTNSGHLDLRGHEHIIRNAPNASAADAVLSLDSEPPRAETHQYKHVKSGRLDFRKEHGKAAGDNDIFVLFCTSSVPSLRNGQSYNVPPGTLLVTEENWNQYFGPYAGRSYLVAKKILGKRTHGELEEETDDLPPKAPRCS
;
A
#
# COMPACT_ATOMS: atom_id res chain seq x y z
N MET A 1 36.30 4.33 -32.94
CA MET A 1 35.46 3.56 -31.98
C MET A 1 34.67 2.40 -32.63
N ALA A 2 34.43 2.41 -33.91
CA ALA A 2 33.52 1.45 -34.53
C ALA A 2 34.05 0.01 -34.74
N SER A 3 35.36 -0.24 -34.68
CA SER A 3 35.93 -1.55 -35.02
C SER A 3 36.13 -2.50 -33.83
N THR A 4 36.32 -1.99 -32.63
CA THR A 4 36.69 -2.79 -31.43
C THR A 4 35.59 -2.91 -30.37
N GLY A 5 34.44 -2.23 -30.54
CA GLY A 5 33.37 -2.15 -29.53
C GLY A 5 33.79 -1.42 -28.23
N LEU A 6 32.87 -1.30 -27.31
CA LEU A 6 33.09 -0.66 -26.02
C LEU A 6 32.96 -1.68 -24.88
N PRO A 7 33.74 -1.55 -23.78
CA PRO A 7 33.57 -2.39 -22.60
C PRO A 7 32.25 -2.04 -21.92
N TYR A 8 31.57 -3.05 -21.39
CA TYR A 8 30.42 -2.82 -20.54
C TYR A 8 30.85 -2.24 -19.20
N CYS A 9 30.09 -1.27 -18.70
CA CYS A 9 30.23 -0.74 -17.37
C CYS A 9 28.88 -0.84 -16.64
N PRO A 10 28.84 -1.43 -15.43
CA PRO A 10 27.64 -1.45 -14.60
C PRO A 10 27.14 -0.04 -14.32
N PRO A 11 25.81 0.15 -14.13
CA PRO A 11 25.26 1.45 -13.83
C PRO A 11 25.67 1.93 -12.43
N ASP A 12 25.87 3.25 -12.30
CA ASP A 12 25.99 3.88 -11.00
C ASP A 12 24.59 3.85 -10.32
N PRO A 13 24.46 3.25 -9.13
CA PRO A 13 23.20 3.25 -8.39
C PRO A 13 22.63 4.65 -8.14
N GLY A 14 23.49 5.66 -8.02
CA GLY A 14 23.10 7.06 -7.84
C GLY A 14 22.29 7.65 -9.00
N VAL A 15 22.32 7.05 -10.18
CA VAL A 15 21.49 7.49 -11.32
C VAL A 15 20.00 7.36 -11.03
N LEU A 16 19.58 6.27 -10.38
CA LEU A 16 18.19 6.05 -10.01
C LEU A 16 17.92 6.36 -8.53
N LEU A 17 18.92 6.22 -7.66
CA LEU A 17 18.76 6.25 -6.21
C LEU A 17 19.56 7.43 -5.61
N ASN A 18 18.90 8.57 -5.46
CA ASN A 18 19.49 9.77 -4.88
C ASN A 18 18.75 10.16 -3.59
N SER A 19 18.64 9.23 -2.63
CA SER A 19 18.00 9.48 -1.36
C SER A 19 18.70 8.75 -0.20
N PRO A 20 18.54 9.18 1.06
CA PRO A 20 19.08 8.48 2.23
C PRO A 20 18.66 7.02 2.30
N GLY A 21 17.45 6.69 1.89
CA GLY A 21 16.91 5.33 1.89
C GLY A 21 17.64 4.35 0.95
N ARG A 22 18.56 4.83 0.10
CA ARG A 22 19.37 3.94 -0.76
C ARG A 22 20.23 2.96 0.03
N SER A 23 20.61 3.32 1.26
CA SER A 23 21.42 2.47 2.15
C SER A 23 20.60 1.40 2.88
N TRP A 24 19.27 1.45 2.81
CA TRP A 24 18.41 0.46 3.45
C TRP A 24 18.46 -0.87 2.70
N ASP A 25 18.29 -1.96 3.44
CA ASP A 25 18.18 -3.29 2.83
C ASP A 25 16.97 -3.32 1.90
N TYR A 26 17.17 -3.86 0.69
CA TYR A 26 16.07 -3.99 -0.26
C TYR A 26 15.06 -5.04 0.19
N GLN A 27 13.80 -4.67 0.19
CA GLN A 27 12.69 -5.51 0.63
C GLN A 27 11.74 -5.78 -0.55
N VAL A 28 11.97 -6.89 -1.24
CA VAL A 28 11.10 -7.31 -2.34
C VAL A 28 9.77 -7.88 -1.81
N SER A 29 8.65 -7.41 -2.35
CA SER A 29 7.32 -7.92 -2.00
C SER A 29 7.06 -9.31 -2.61
N THR A 30 6.17 -10.09 -1.97
CA THR A 30 5.72 -11.38 -2.51
C THR A 30 5.07 -11.21 -3.87
N GLY A 31 4.21 -10.20 -4.05
CA GLY A 31 3.57 -9.91 -5.34
C GLY A 31 4.60 -9.63 -6.46
N MET A 32 5.67 -8.85 -6.17
CA MET A 32 6.74 -8.61 -7.13
C MET A 32 7.44 -9.91 -7.55
N LYS A 33 7.76 -10.79 -6.58
CA LYS A 33 8.40 -12.09 -6.86
C LYS A 33 7.52 -12.96 -7.75
N THR A 34 6.23 -13.06 -7.43
CA THR A 34 5.27 -13.89 -8.18
C THR A 34 5.14 -13.41 -9.61
N VAL A 35 4.86 -12.11 -9.80
CA VAL A 35 4.73 -11.52 -11.15
C VAL A 35 6.01 -11.68 -11.96
N LEU A 36 7.18 -11.40 -11.39
CA LEU A 36 8.43 -11.58 -12.11
C LEU A 36 8.69 -13.05 -12.48
N ARG A 37 8.38 -13.98 -11.58
CA ARG A 37 8.55 -15.42 -11.85
C ARG A 37 7.71 -15.88 -13.04
N GLU A 38 6.45 -15.50 -13.07
CA GLU A 38 5.52 -15.88 -14.12
C GLU A 38 5.86 -15.20 -15.45
N GLU A 39 5.99 -13.88 -15.42
CA GLU A 39 6.10 -13.07 -16.62
C GLU A 39 7.47 -13.13 -17.30
N VAL A 40 8.55 -13.19 -16.51
CA VAL A 40 9.91 -13.33 -17.09
C VAL A 40 10.11 -14.74 -17.66
N ARG A 41 9.52 -15.79 -17.04
CA ARG A 41 9.52 -17.15 -17.59
C ARG A 41 8.79 -17.20 -18.92
N GLU A 42 7.61 -16.60 -18.99
CA GLU A 42 6.81 -16.55 -20.22
C GLU A 42 7.50 -15.75 -21.32
N HIS A 43 8.06 -14.59 -20.99
CA HIS A 43 8.85 -13.78 -21.92
C HIS A 43 10.07 -14.56 -22.46
N PHE A 44 10.80 -15.28 -21.60
CA PHE A 44 11.93 -16.11 -22.00
C PHE A 44 11.51 -17.25 -22.92
N ARG A 45 10.39 -17.91 -22.63
CA ARG A 45 9.82 -18.97 -23.50
C ARG A 45 9.52 -18.44 -24.90
N HIS A 46 8.93 -17.25 -25.01
CA HIS A 46 8.68 -16.61 -26.29
C HIS A 46 9.98 -16.26 -27.01
N TYR A 47 10.99 -15.76 -26.29
CA TYR A 47 12.30 -15.46 -26.85
C TYR A 47 12.97 -16.71 -27.43
N ILE A 48 13.05 -17.80 -26.70
CA ILE A 48 13.66 -19.06 -27.18
C ILE A 48 12.91 -19.60 -28.40
N ASN A 49 11.60 -19.55 -28.41
CA ASN A 49 10.75 -19.99 -29.52
C ASN A 49 10.72 -19.01 -30.71
N ARG A 50 11.45 -17.90 -30.63
CA ARG A 50 11.48 -16.83 -31.65
C ARG A 50 10.09 -16.24 -31.95
N ASN A 51 9.17 -16.30 -31.00
CA ASN A 51 7.85 -15.70 -31.09
C ASN A 51 7.93 -14.28 -30.56
N LEU A 52 8.49 -13.36 -31.35
CA LEU A 52 8.82 -12.00 -30.96
C LEU A 52 7.78 -11.01 -31.54
N ASP A 53 6.56 -11.03 -31.01
CA ASP A 53 5.49 -10.11 -31.41
C ASP A 53 5.18 -9.10 -30.29
N LYS A 54 4.42 -8.07 -30.60
CA LYS A 54 3.95 -7.04 -29.67
C LYS A 54 3.15 -7.63 -28.49
N SER A 55 2.44 -8.73 -28.72
CA SER A 55 1.64 -9.42 -27.70
C SER A 55 2.47 -10.35 -26.80
N THR A 56 3.67 -10.73 -27.23
CA THR A 56 4.54 -11.68 -26.52
C THR A 56 5.74 -11.03 -25.85
N ILE A 57 6.12 -9.83 -26.31
CA ILE A 57 7.20 -9.03 -25.74
C ILE A 57 6.61 -7.98 -24.81
N PRO A 58 6.67 -8.18 -23.47
CA PRO A 58 6.09 -7.27 -22.54
C PRO A 58 6.92 -6.00 -22.32
N LEU A 59 6.26 -4.90 -21.97
CA LEU A 59 6.85 -3.78 -21.29
C LEU A 59 6.51 -3.90 -19.81
N TYR A 60 7.53 -3.97 -18.95
CA TYR A 60 7.36 -3.98 -17.50
C TYR A 60 7.21 -2.56 -16.99
N LEU A 61 6.19 -2.30 -16.18
CA LEU A 61 5.83 -0.95 -15.73
C LEU A 61 5.74 -0.89 -14.21
N LEU A 62 6.41 0.08 -13.61
CA LEU A 62 6.31 0.46 -12.21
C LEU A 62 5.55 1.78 -12.14
N LEU A 63 4.23 1.70 -12.01
CA LEU A 63 3.33 2.85 -11.98
C LEU A 63 2.88 3.13 -10.55
N SER A 64 3.44 4.15 -9.91
CA SER A 64 3.09 4.54 -8.54
C SER A 64 3.55 5.96 -8.25
N GLY A 65 2.97 6.60 -7.24
CA GLY A 65 3.30 7.97 -6.85
C GLY A 65 4.76 8.20 -6.44
N ALA A 66 5.16 9.45 -6.27
CA ALA A 66 6.51 9.80 -5.83
C ALA A 66 6.78 9.26 -4.41
N GLY A 67 8.01 8.80 -4.12
CA GLY A 67 8.38 8.31 -2.79
C GLY A 67 7.89 6.90 -2.42
N THR A 68 7.22 6.19 -3.33
CA THR A 68 6.69 4.83 -3.09
C THR A 68 7.70 3.71 -3.36
N GLY A 69 8.92 4.04 -3.80
CA GLY A 69 9.97 3.06 -4.05
C GLY A 69 10.10 2.57 -5.48
N LYS A 70 9.46 3.23 -6.49
CA LYS A 70 9.59 2.87 -7.91
C LYS A 70 11.03 2.71 -8.37
N SER A 71 11.83 3.77 -8.21
CA SER A 71 13.23 3.80 -8.65
C SER A 71 14.08 2.76 -7.93
N ARG A 72 13.75 2.45 -6.65
CA ARG A 72 14.40 1.36 -5.91
C ARG A 72 14.08 -0.01 -6.49
N ASN A 73 12.79 -0.30 -6.71
CA ASN A 73 12.37 -1.55 -7.34
C ASN A 73 12.95 -1.70 -8.75
N ALA A 74 13.04 -0.62 -9.51
CA ALA A 74 13.65 -0.60 -10.82
C ALA A 74 15.16 -0.91 -10.77
N ALA A 75 15.90 -0.28 -9.85
CA ALA A 75 17.33 -0.53 -9.66
C ALA A 75 17.64 -1.98 -9.28
N GLU A 76 16.79 -2.59 -8.45
CA GLU A 76 16.96 -3.96 -7.95
C GLU A 76 16.31 -5.03 -8.86
N LEU A 77 15.73 -4.61 -9.99
CA LEU A 77 14.92 -5.51 -10.84
C LEU A 77 15.72 -6.71 -11.37
N SER A 78 16.94 -6.48 -11.86
CA SER A 78 17.77 -7.54 -12.43
C SER A 78 18.15 -8.59 -11.39
N GLY A 79 18.60 -8.15 -10.22
CA GLY A 79 18.92 -9.03 -9.08
C GLY A 79 17.69 -9.78 -8.56
N THR A 80 16.52 -9.11 -8.54
CA THR A 80 15.26 -9.74 -8.14
C THR A 80 14.81 -10.80 -9.12
N ALA A 81 14.86 -10.50 -10.42
CA ALA A 81 14.56 -11.45 -11.49
C ALA A 81 15.47 -12.69 -11.42
N TYR A 82 16.79 -12.52 -11.26
CA TYR A 82 17.72 -13.63 -11.09
C TYR A 82 17.34 -14.54 -9.93
N ARG A 83 17.09 -13.96 -8.73
CA ARG A 83 16.71 -14.71 -7.51
C ARG A 83 15.37 -15.43 -7.60
N CYS A 84 14.53 -15.09 -8.57
CA CYS A 84 13.30 -15.85 -8.85
C CYS A 84 13.57 -17.21 -9.50
N PHE A 85 14.75 -17.44 -10.09
CA PHE A 85 15.05 -18.64 -10.89
C PHE A 85 16.27 -19.42 -10.38
N ASP A 86 17.12 -18.84 -9.54
CA ASP A 86 18.33 -19.47 -9.01
C ASP A 86 18.08 -20.39 -7.79
N GLY A 87 16.86 -20.43 -7.26
CA GLY A 87 16.49 -21.17 -6.07
C GLY A 87 16.43 -20.33 -4.78
N THR A 88 16.74 -19.02 -4.84
CA THR A 88 16.74 -18.16 -3.64
C THR A 88 15.32 -17.84 -3.14
N TYR A 89 14.40 -17.48 -4.05
CA TYR A 89 13.03 -17.11 -3.67
C TYR A 89 12.01 -18.25 -3.81
N PHE A 90 12.31 -19.22 -4.67
CA PHE A 90 11.45 -20.36 -4.94
C PHE A 90 12.30 -21.64 -5.03
N GLU A 91 11.80 -22.75 -4.52
CA GLU A 91 12.52 -24.03 -4.54
C GLU A 91 12.77 -24.55 -5.95
N GLU A 92 11.79 -24.37 -6.85
CA GLU A 92 11.91 -24.75 -8.26
C GLU A 92 12.87 -23.82 -8.99
N LYS A 93 13.95 -24.35 -9.51
CA LYS A 93 14.96 -23.65 -10.30
C LYS A 93 14.66 -23.70 -11.79
N ASN A 94 15.12 -22.69 -12.52
CA ASN A 94 15.23 -22.72 -13.97
C ASN A 94 16.67 -22.33 -14.33
N GLU A 95 17.54 -23.32 -14.45
CA GLU A 95 18.98 -23.12 -14.65
C GLU A 95 19.30 -22.38 -15.97
N GLU A 96 18.58 -22.68 -17.04
CA GLU A 96 18.79 -22.03 -18.34
C GLU A 96 18.51 -20.53 -18.22
N LEU A 97 17.33 -20.16 -17.71
CA LEU A 97 16.96 -18.75 -17.54
C LEU A 97 17.84 -18.06 -16.48
N ALA A 98 18.17 -18.74 -15.39
CA ALA A 98 19.07 -18.20 -14.38
C ALA A 98 20.46 -17.89 -14.97
N ASN A 99 20.98 -18.71 -15.89
CA ASN A 99 22.24 -18.45 -16.57
C ASN A 99 22.18 -17.18 -17.44
N PHE A 100 21.07 -16.91 -18.13
CA PHE A 100 20.88 -15.66 -18.86
C PHE A 100 20.84 -14.43 -17.95
N LEU A 101 20.27 -14.58 -16.73
CA LEU A 101 20.05 -13.50 -15.78
C LEU A 101 21.23 -13.29 -14.80
N ARG A 102 22.22 -14.18 -14.77
CA ARG A 102 23.31 -14.17 -13.77
C ARG A 102 24.25 -12.95 -13.92
N ASP A 103 24.58 -12.59 -15.14
CA ASP A 103 25.50 -11.50 -15.45
C ASP A 103 24.96 -10.68 -16.63
N PRO A 104 23.84 -9.96 -16.41
CA PRO A 104 23.15 -9.25 -17.48
C PRO A 104 23.85 -7.92 -17.81
N PHE A 105 23.56 -7.39 -19.00
CA PHE A 105 23.82 -5.99 -19.28
C PHE A 105 22.69 -5.15 -18.70
N ILE A 106 23.01 -4.21 -17.81
CA ILE A 106 22.03 -3.35 -17.13
C ILE A 106 22.30 -1.91 -17.54
N PHE A 107 21.24 -1.22 -17.98
CA PHE A 107 21.29 0.21 -18.26
C PHE A 107 20.27 0.94 -17.39
N HIS A 108 20.75 1.94 -16.64
CA HIS A 108 19.93 2.87 -15.89
C HIS A 108 19.84 4.19 -16.65
N VAL A 109 18.68 4.45 -17.23
CA VAL A 109 18.36 5.69 -17.93
C VAL A 109 17.36 6.47 -17.08
N SER A 110 17.74 7.62 -16.58
CA SER A 110 16.83 8.49 -15.81
C SER A 110 16.56 9.78 -16.55
N PHE A 111 15.30 10.21 -16.52
CA PHE A 111 14.85 11.53 -16.94
C PHE A 111 14.49 12.45 -15.76
N GLU A 112 14.62 11.93 -14.53
CA GLU A 112 14.31 12.65 -13.28
C GLU A 112 15.57 13.12 -12.55
N ASN A 113 16.45 12.20 -12.17
CA ASN A 113 17.55 12.46 -11.24
C ASN A 113 18.82 13.01 -11.90
N GLY A 114 18.91 14.33 -12.09
CA GLY A 114 20.13 15.01 -12.57
C GLY A 114 20.50 14.76 -14.04
N SER A 115 19.69 14.04 -14.77
CA SER A 115 19.80 13.77 -16.21
C SER A 115 18.50 14.12 -16.95
N SER A 116 17.85 15.19 -16.51
CA SER A 116 16.69 15.77 -17.20
C SER A 116 16.97 15.98 -18.68
N VAL A 117 15.90 15.99 -19.47
CA VAL A 117 16.00 16.24 -20.90
C VAL A 117 16.65 17.60 -21.15
N GLN A 118 17.66 17.60 -22.01
CA GLN A 118 18.33 18.83 -22.43
C GLN A 118 17.52 19.52 -23.53
N THR A 119 17.59 20.83 -23.63
CA THR A 119 16.86 21.63 -24.63
C THR A 119 17.22 21.25 -26.07
N GLU A 120 18.40 20.72 -26.29
CA GLU A 120 18.91 20.31 -27.61
C GLU A 120 18.45 18.89 -28.02
N GLU A 121 17.89 18.13 -27.08
CA GLU A 121 17.40 16.78 -27.36
C GLU A 121 16.03 16.84 -28.05
N SER A 122 15.99 16.51 -29.34
CA SER A 122 14.77 16.55 -30.15
C SER A 122 14.12 15.19 -30.40
N ASP A 123 14.83 14.11 -30.06
CA ASP A 123 14.42 12.71 -30.28
C ASP A 123 14.59 11.89 -28.99
N PRO A 124 13.50 11.45 -28.36
CA PRO A 124 13.55 10.68 -27.11
C PRO A 124 14.24 9.33 -27.26
N TRP A 125 14.19 8.69 -28.43
CA TRP A 125 14.88 7.45 -28.69
C TRP A 125 16.40 7.62 -28.58
N ARG A 126 16.93 8.67 -29.20
CA ARG A 126 18.33 9.03 -29.11
C ARG A 126 18.73 9.56 -27.74
N ALA A 127 17.81 10.23 -27.03
CA ALA A 127 18.03 10.66 -25.66
C ALA A 127 18.24 9.47 -24.71
N ILE A 128 17.52 8.35 -24.91
CA ILE A 128 17.78 7.09 -24.19
C ILE A 128 19.17 6.55 -24.54
N GLY A 129 19.51 6.47 -25.82
CA GLY A 129 20.82 5.99 -26.29
C GLY A 129 21.99 6.83 -25.75
N SER A 130 21.85 8.16 -25.71
CA SER A 130 22.86 9.06 -25.12
C SER A 130 23.12 8.78 -23.65
N ARG A 131 22.09 8.44 -22.87
CA ARG A 131 22.23 8.06 -21.44
C ARG A 131 22.87 6.68 -21.29
N MET A 132 22.53 5.74 -22.15
CA MET A 132 23.17 4.42 -22.18
C MET A 132 24.67 4.52 -22.49
N ILE A 133 25.06 5.27 -23.52
CA ILE A 133 26.47 5.42 -23.88
C ILE A 133 27.24 6.23 -22.82
N LEU A 134 26.60 7.21 -22.18
CA LEU A 134 27.19 7.95 -21.08
C LEU A 134 27.55 7.03 -19.90
N GLN A 135 26.70 6.06 -19.56
CA GLN A 135 27.00 5.05 -18.54
C GLN A 135 28.26 4.27 -18.91
N VAL A 136 28.36 3.77 -20.13
CA VAL A 136 29.50 2.99 -20.60
C VAL A 136 30.79 3.82 -20.62
N LEU A 137 30.73 5.07 -21.05
CA LEU A 137 31.89 5.96 -21.12
C LEU A 137 32.39 6.41 -19.75
N ARG A 138 31.50 6.63 -18.78
CA ARG A 138 31.89 7.00 -17.39
C ARG A 138 32.63 5.88 -16.66
N GLY A 139 32.35 4.65 -16.99
CA GLY A 139 33.04 3.50 -16.40
C GLY A 139 34.34 3.11 -17.10
N SER A 140 34.57 3.57 -18.33
CA SER A 140 35.87 3.43 -18.96
C SER A 140 36.80 4.48 -18.35
N GLU A 141 38.03 4.09 -17.94
CA GLU A 141 39.05 4.90 -17.25
C GLU A 141 39.41 6.25 -17.93
N VAL A 142 38.41 7.03 -18.30
CA VAL A 142 38.58 8.40 -18.75
C VAL A 142 38.98 9.23 -17.53
N LYS A 143 40.10 9.93 -17.64
CA LYS A 143 40.65 10.77 -16.56
C LYS A 143 39.55 11.56 -15.86
N PRO A 144 39.55 11.61 -14.51
CA PRO A 144 38.48 12.28 -13.71
C PRO A 144 38.26 13.74 -14.05
N GLU A 145 39.18 14.37 -14.76
CA GLU A 145 39.18 15.80 -15.10
C GLU A 145 38.23 16.13 -16.26
N GLU A 146 37.89 15.18 -17.13
CA GLU A 146 36.93 15.36 -18.22
C GLU A 146 35.59 14.68 -17.88
N LYS A 147 34.71 15.38 -17.17
CA LYS A 147 33.33 14.90 -16.96
C LYS A 147 32.58 14.89 -18.30
N ILE A 148 32.51 13.73 -18.93
CA ILE A 148 31.65 13.54 -20.11
C ILE A 148 30.20 13.80 -19.68
N THR A 149 29.52 14.68 -20.43
CA THR A 149 28.11 15.03 -20.25
C THR A 149 27.27 14.60 -21.44
N ILE A 150 25.96 14.57 -21.28
CA ILE A 150 25.02 14.31 -22.39
C ILE A 150 25.21 15.35 -23.50
N GLY A 151 25.35 16.63 -23.15
CA GLY A 151 25.62 17.70 -24.13
C GLY A 151 26.90 17.45 -24.94
N HIS A 152 27.97 16.96 -24.29
CA HIS A 152 29.21 16.60 -24.97
C HIS A 152 29.01 15.43 -25.97
N ILE A 153 28.27 14.39 -25.57
CA ILE A 153 27.93 13.27 -26.46
C ILE A 153 27.16 13.75 -27.68
N ASN A 154 26.13 14.57 -27.45
CA ASN A 154 25.25 15.03 -28.51
C ASN A 154 25.93 15.97 -29.49
N SER A 155 26.84 16.84 -29.02
CA SER A 155 27.53 17.83 -29.86
C SER A 155 28.72 17.26 -30.61
N VAL A 156 29.50 16.35 -30.01
CA VAL A 156 30.76 15.87 -30.59
C VAL A 156 30.58 14.57 -31.40
N TRP A 157 29.75 13.66 -30.90
CA TRP A 157 29.63 12.32 -31.52
C TRP A 157 28.30 12.07 -32.21
N GLY A 158 27.34 12.94 -32.00
CA GLY A 158 25.95 12.72 -32.35
C GLY A 158 25.29 11.70 -31.40
N PRO A 159 24.01 11.88 -31.06
CA PRO A 159 23.32 11.02 -30.12
C PRO A 159 23.08 9.63 -30.74
N PRO A 160 23.62 8.53 -30.13
CA PRO A 160 23.38 7.18 -30.62
C PRO A 160 21.97 6.71 -30.26
N THR A 161 21.48 5.71 -30.93
CA THR A 161 20.27 4.96 -30.56
C THR A 161 20.61 3.86 -29.55
N PRO A 162 19.66 3.38 -28.72
CA PRO A 162 19.85 2.23 -27.86
C PRO A 162 20.35 0.98 -28.60
N ASP A 163 19.86 0.75 -29.81
CA ASP A 163 20.27 -0.36 -30.68
C ASP A 163 21.75 -0.28 -31.05
N GLU A 164 22.23 0.91 -31.39
CA GLU A 164 23.66 1.14 -31.70
C GLU A 164 24.54 0.87 -30.48
N VAL A 165 24.10 1.30 -29.26
CA VAL A 165 24.85 1.06 -28.01
C VAL A 165 24.95 -0.44 -27.71
N ILE A 166 23.83 -1.17 -27.78
CA ILE A 166 23.80 -2.62 -27.55
C ILE A 166 24.70 -3.34 -28.59
N THR A 167 24.68 -2.91 -29.84
CA THR A 167 25.51 -3.46 -30.89
C THR A 167 27.00 -3.22 -30.64
N LEU A 168 27.37 -2.04 -30.11
CA LEU A 168 28.78 -1.74 -29.75
C LEU A 168 29.29 -2.64 -28.63
N LEU A 169 28.47 -2.97 -27.63
CA LEU A 169 28.85 -3.93 -26.60
C LEU A 169 29.01 -5.34 -27.16
N ALA A 170 28.05 -5.79 -27.97
CA ALA A 170 28.09 -7.12 -28.58
C ALA A 170 29.30 -7.34 -29.48
N LYS A 171 29.77 -6.31 -30.19
CA LYS A 171 30.98 -6.40 -31.03
C LYS A 171 32.24 -6.63 -30.23
N ARG A 172 32.34 -6.12 -29.01
CA ARG A 172 33.55 -6.29 -28.19
C ARG A 172 33.63 -7.68 -27.57
N ASP A 173 32.50 -8.22 -27.15
CA ASP A 173 32.41 -9.43 -26.33
C ASP A 173 31.87 -10.60 -27.17
N ALA A 174 32.60 -10.93 -28.22
CA ALA A 174 32.22 -12.00 -29.19
C ALA A 174 32.02 -13.38 -28.52
N SER A 175 32.66 -13.64 -27.37
CA SER A 175 32.53 -14.89 -26.63
C SER A 175 31.29 -14.96 -25.73
N THR A 176 30.71 -13.80 -25.40
CA THR A 176 29.53 -13.66 -24.53
C THR A 176 28.40 -12.91 -25.21
N ALA A 177 28.22 -13.20 -26.49
CA ALA A 177 27.23 -12.57 -27.36
C ALA A 177 25.87 -12.41 -26.63
N LEU A 178 25.10 -11.39 -27.01
CA LEU A 178 23.70 -11.15 -26.61
C LEU A 178 22.82 -12.41 -26.62
N ALA A 179 23.25 -13.45 -27.36
CA ALA A 179 22.60 -14.77 -27.38
C ALA A 179 22.65 -15.54 -26.03
N LYS A 180 23.47 -15.13 -25.06
CA LYS A 180 23.67 -15.85 -23.78
C LYS A 180 23.48 -14.99 -22.56
N ARG A 181 23.20 -13.69 -22.69
CA ARG A 181 23.01 -12.74 -21.58
C ARG A 181 21.74 -11.94 -21.77
N ALA A 182 21.04 -11.69 -20.69
CA ALA A 182 19.92 -10.77 -20.70
C ALA A 182 20.40 -9.30 -20.75
N VAL A 183 19.58 -8.44 -21.29
CA VAL A 183 19.75 -6.99 -21.21
C VAL A 183 18.59 -6.42 -20.40
N PHE A 184 18.88 -5.63 -19.37
CA PHE A 184 17.90 -4.84 -18.65
C PHE A 184 18.05 -3.38 -19.05
N LEU A 185 17.02 -2.84 -19.69
CA LEU A 185 16.92 -1.42 -19.98
C LEU A 185 15.88 -0.81 -19.03
N ILE A 186 16.35 -0.05 -18.05
CA ILE A 186 15.53 0.58 -17.03
C ILE A 186 15.41 2.07 -17.33
N ILE A 187 14.18 2.53 -17.57
CA ILE A 187 13.87 3.90 -17.94
C ILE A 187 13.07 4.53 -16.79
N ASP A 188 13.71 5.39 -16.01
CA ASP A 188 13.08 6.08 -14.88
C ASP A 188 12.53 7.43 -15.33
N GLY A 189 11.24 7.69 -15.03
CA GLY A 189 10.57 8.91 -15.44
C GLY A 189 10.04 8.90 -16.87
N LEU A 190 9.47 7.79 -17.34
CA LEU A 190 8.94 7.67 -18.71
C LEU A 190 7.90 8.76 -19.06
N HIS A 191 7.13 9.26 -18.11
CA HIS A 191 6.14 10.33 -18.32
C HIS A 191 6.77 11.63 -18.82
N HIS A 192 8.00 11.96 -18.41
CA HIS A 192 8.70 13.15 -18.90
C HIS A 192 8.95 13.11 -20.40
N ILE A 193 9.06 11.93 -21.00
CA ILE A 193 9.13 11.83 -22.47
C ILE A 193 7.82 12.34 -23.10
N GLY A 194 6.67 11.96 -22.54
CA GLY A 194 5.37 12.44 -23.02
C GLY A 194 5.16 13.93 -22.79
N GLU A 195 5.58 14.45 -21.64
CA GLU A 195 5.46 15.87 -21.27
C GLU A 195 6.33 16.78 -22.16
N ILE A 196 7.55 16.36 -22.46
CA ILE A 196 8.52 17.22 -23.16
C ILE A 196 8.42 17.04 -24.68
N PHE A 197 8.32 15.80 -25.17
CA PHE A 197 8.35 15.50 -26.60
C PHE A 197 6.94 15.28 -27.20
N GLY A 198 5.91 15.19 -26.37
CA GLY A 198 4.53 14.94 -26.77
C GLY A 198 4.16 13.45 -26.98
N GLU A 199 2.86 13.16 -27.00
CA GLU A 199 2.31 11.79 -27.09
C GLU A 199 2.78 11.02 -28.34
N ILE A 200 2.90 11.70 -29.49
CA ILE A 200 3.33 11.05 -30.74
C ILE A 200 4.74 10.48 -30.62
N LYS A 201 5.66 11.28 -30.10
CA LYS A 201 7.06 10.86 -29.89
C LYS A 201 7.16 9.78 -28.83
N MET A 202 6.38 9.86 -27.77
CA MET A 202 6.28 8.83 -26.75
C MET A 202 5.80 7.50 -27.34
N ASN A 203 4.76 7.50 -28.18
CA ASN A 203 4.26 6.31 -28.86
C ASN A 203 5.32 5.69 -29.79
N GLN A 204 6.04 6.54 -30.57
CA GLN A 204 7.15 6.09 -31.41
C GLN A 204 8.24 5.44 -30.55
N THR A 205 8.62 6.04 -29.43
CA THR A 205 9.64 5.50 -28.51
C THR A 205 9.23 4.16 -27.95
N LEU A 206 7.98 4.01 -27.47
CA LEU A 206 7.46 2.74 -26.96
C LEU A 206 7.45 1.65 -28.06
N THR A 207 7.20 2.04 -29.31
CA THR A 207 7.26 1.12 -30.45
C THR A 207 8.70 0.68 -30.72
N GLN A 208 9.66 1.61 -30.72
CA GLN A 208 11.08 1.34 -30.92
C GLN A 208 11.67 0.48 -29.80
N LEU A 209 11.29 0.74 -28.54
CA LEU A 209 11.65 -0.10 -27.38
C LEU A 209 11.27 -1.57 -27.63
N GLY A 210 10.07 -1.81 -28.12
CA GLY A 210 9.68 -3.17 -28.47
C GLY A 210 10.47 -3.79 -29.63
N GLY A 211 10.97 -2.97 -30.52
CA GLY A 211 11.84 -3.44 -31.60
C GLY A 211 13.20 -3.98 -31.12
N LEU A 212 13.67 -3.53 -29.94
CA LEU A 212 14.94 -4.03 -29.37
C LEU A 212 14.92 -5.53 -29.05
N ALA A 213 13.77 -6.10 -28.78
CA ALA A 213 13.66 -7.52 -28.42
C ALA A 213 14.12 -8.47 -29.56
N HIS A 214 14.18 -7.99 -30.81
CA HIS A 214 14.75 -8.77 -31.91
C HIS A 214 16.28 -8.90 -31.83
N ARG A 215 16.95 -8.13 -30.97
CA ARG A 215 18.40 -8.16 -30.78
C ARG A 215 18.87 -9.16 -29.73
N GLY A 216 18.00 -9.58 -28.81
CA GLY A 216 18.36 -10.47 -27.72
C GLY A 216 17.25 -10.62 -26.71
N PHE A 217 17.51 -11.30 -25.60
CA PHE A 217 16.59 -11.37 -24.47
C PHE A 217 16.69 -10.05 -23.68
N ILE A 218 15.79 -9.10 -23.99
CA ILE A 218 15.82 -7.74 -23.46
C ILE A 218 14.59 -7.48 -22.61
N LEU A 219 14.79 -7.24 -21.32
CA LEU A 219 13.75 -6.83 -20.38
C LEU A 219 13.74 -5.31 -20.26
N ILE A 220 12.64 -4.70 -20.70
CA ILE A 220 12.47 -3.25 -20.67
C ILE A 220 11.55 -2.93 -19.52
N CYS A 221 12.07 -2.17 -18.55
CA CYS A 221 11.30 -1.71 -17.41
C CYS A 221 11.23 -0.18 -17.40
N ALA A 222 10.03 0.36 -17.30
CA ALA A 222 9.85 1.80 -17.20
C ALA A 222 9.12 2.16 -15.90
N THR A 223 9.53 3.28 -15.30
CA THR A 223 8.82 3.85 -14.16
C THR A 223 8.04 5.08 -14.59
N SER A 224 6.90 5.31 -13.96
CA SER A 224 6.13 6.53 -14.15
C SER A 224 5.33 6.88 -12.88
N THR A 225 5.20 8.18 -12.63
CA THR A 225 4.27 8.70 -11.63
C THR A 225 2.85 8.83 -12.20
N ILE A 226 2.72 8.93 -13.51
CA ILE A 226 1.47 9.09 -14.26
C ILE A 226 1.24 7.85 -15.10
N SER A 227 0.04 7.28 -15.06
CA SER A 227 -0.29 6.12 -15.89
C SER A 227 -1.11 6.48 -17.12
N GLY A 228 -1.98 7.49 -17.04
CA GLY A 228 -2.97 7.80 -18.08
C GLY A 228 -2.40 7.90 -19.50
N PRO A 229 -1.35 8.69 -19.76
CA PRO A 229 -0.74 8.77 -21.09
C PRO A 229 -0.17 7.43 -21.56
N ILE A 230 0.47 6.67 -20.67
CA ILE A 230 1.05 5.35 -20.99
C ILE A 230 -0.05 4.35 -21.32
N ASP A 231 -1.09 4.29 -20.49
CA ASP A 231 -2.22 3.38 -20.69
C ASP A 231 -2.95 3.65 -21.99
N LYS A 232 -3.18 4.91 -22.33
CA LYS A 232 -3.81 5.33 -23.59
C LYS A 232 -3.01 4.83 -24.82
N ILE A 233 -1.70 5.04 -24.81
CA ILE A 233 -0.81 4.60 -25.89
C ILE A 233 -0.74 3.08 -25.95
N MET A 234 -0.62 2.40 -24.81
CA MET A 234 -0.51 0.94 -24.74
C MET A 234 -1.79 0.24 -25.19
N LYS A 235 -2.97 0.74 -24.79
CA LYS A 235 -4.27 0.24 -25.29
C LYS A 235 -4.35 0.31 -26.81
N GLY A 236 -3.90 1.43 -27.41
CA GLY A 236 -3.88 1.60 -28.87
C GLY A 236 -2.88 0.70 -29.59
N SER A 237 -1.76 0.32 -28.98
CA SER A 237 -0.70 -0.47 -29.61
C SER A 237 -0.89 -1.98 -29.51
N ARG A 238 -1.83 -2.48 -28.71
CA ARG A 238 -2.02 -3.90 -28.34
C ARG A 238 -0.76 -4.58 -27.79
N ARG A 239 0.22 -3.79 -27.29
CA ARG A 239 1.43 -4.31 -26.67
C ARG A 239 1.12 -4.87 -25.28
N ARG A 240 1.70 -6.05 -24.98
CA ARG A 240 1.62 -6.64 -23.64
C ARG A 240 2.30 -5.71 -22.62
N ARG A 241 1.60 -5.42 -21.57
CA ARG A 241 2.10 -4.63 -20.42
C ARG A 241 2.04 -5.48 -19.17
N ILE A 242 3.08 -5.43 -18.35
CA ILE A 242 3.16 -6.10 -17.06
C ILE A 242 3.29 -5.03 -15.99
N LEU A 243 2.28 -4.93 -15.14
CA LEU A 243 2.30 -4.00 -14.03
C LEU A 243 3.03 -4.64 -12.84
N LEU A 244 4.21 -4.12 -12.52
CA LEU A 244 5.00 -4.56 -11.38
C LEU A 244 4.51 -3.85 -10.11
N PRO A 245 4.14 -4.59 -9.04
CA PRO A 245 3.59 -3.99 -7.84
C PRO A 245 4.64 -3.23 -7.03
N CYS A 246 4.32 -1.99 -6.64
CA CYS A 246 5.08 -1.20 -5.66
C CYS A 246 4.42 -1.32 -4.29
N SER A 247 4.78 -2.32 -3.53
CA SER A 247 4.23 -2.52 -2.17
C SER A 247 4.83 -1.53 -1.17
N PRO A 248 4.09 -1.20 -0.07
CA PRO A 248 4.63 -0.41 1.03
C PRO A 248 5.91 -1.04 1.59
N LEU A 249 6.86 -0.19 1.99
CA LEU A 249 8.05 -0.65 2.69
C LEU A 249 7.66 -1.14 4.10
N LYS A 250 8.19 -2.29 4.49
CA LYS A 250 8.23 -2.66 5.89
C LYS A 250 9.23 -1.75 6.62
N PRO A 251 9.22 -1.67 7.96
CA PRO A 251 10.21 -0.92 8.70
C PRO A 251 11.62 -1.20 8.17
N PRO A 252 12.39 -0.16 7.79
CA PRO A 252 13.65 -0.34 7.09
C PRO A 252 14.72 -0.98 7.97
N ARG A 253 15.67 -1.68 7.31
CA ARG A 253 16.84 -2.31 7.93
C ARG A 253 18.10 -1.90 7.19
N ILE A 254 19.21 -1.93 7.89
CA ILE A 254 20.56 -1.82 7.34
C ILE A 254 21.38 -2.99 7.87
N ASN A 255 21.92 -3.82 6.98
CA ASN A 255 22.61 -5.05 7.35
C ASN A 255 21.79 -5.93 8.32
N SER A 256 20.50 -6.10 8.00
CA SER A 256 19.51 -6.84 8.78
C SER A 256 19.15 -6.25 10.17
N LYS A 257 19.74 -5.14 10.57
CA LYS A 257 19.37 -4.42 11.80
C LYS A 257 18.28 -3.39 11.50
N GLN A 258 17.33 -3.27 12.40
CA GLN A 258 16.27 -2.25 12.28
C GLN A 258 16.89 -0.85 12.32
N VAL A 259 16.42 0.04 11.43
CA VAL A 259 16.81 1.45 11.39
C VAL A 259 16.13 2.22 12.52
N PHE A 260 14.87 1.88 12.80
CA PHE A 260 14.11 2.48 13.89
C PHE A 260 14.04 1.51 15.06
N ASN A 261 14.59 1.91 16.19
CA ASN A 261 14.47 1.17 17.44
C ASN A 261 13.41 1.85 18.30
N ALA A 262 12.15 1.47 18.11
CA ALA A 262 11.04 2.04 18.86
C ALA A 262 11.15 1.64 20.34
N ASP A 263 11.23 2.62 21.21
CA ASP A 263 11.29 2.50 22.67
C ASP A 263 9.91 2.61 23.32
N SER A 264 8.88 2.91 22.53
CA SER A 264 7.52 3.13 22.99
C SER A 264 6.48 2.74 21.94
N LEU A 265 5.27 2.42 22.39
CA LEU A 265 4.13 2.16 21.50
C LEU A 265 3.84 3.37 20.58
N ALA A 266 3.95 4.57 21.12
CA ALA A 266 3.74 5.79 20.34
C ALA A 266 4.71 5.87 19.14
N LYS A 267 5.98 5.48 19.32
CA LYS A 267 6.96 5.41 18.22
C LYS A 267 6.69 4.24 17.27
N GLU A 268 6.28 3.07 17.77
CA GLU A 268 5.85 1.96 16.92
C GLU A 268 4.68 2.38 16.01
N VAL A 269 3.67 3.03 16.58
CA VAL A 269 2.53 3.57 15.85
C VAL A 269 2.96 4.62 14.84
N LEU A 270 3.88 5.53 15.19
CA LEU A 270 4.37 6.56 14.27
C LEU A 270 5.10 5.97 13.06
N ILE A 271 5.91 4.92 13.26
CA ILE A 271 6.58 4.20 12.16
C ILE A 271 5.54 3.57 11.23
N ASP A 272 4.52 2.92 11.80
CA ASP A 272 3.46 2.28 11.04
C ASP A 272 2.58 3.30 10.30
N ASP A 273 2.26 4.41 10.93
CA ASP A 273 1.49 5.53 10.36
C ASP A 273 2.18 6.21 9.17
N CYS A 274 3.50 6.01 8.97
CA CYS A 274 4.18 6.34 7.73
C CYS A 274 3.68 5.49 6.54
N GLY A 275 2.95 4.39 6.79
CA GLY A 275 2.34 3.52 5.79
C GLY A 275 3.34 2.90 4.82
N GLY A 276 4.59 2.71 5.24
CA GLY A 276 5.66 2.23 4.38
C GLY A 276 6.03 3.21 3.25
N HIS A 277 5.69 4.49 3.38
CA HIS A 277 6.05 5.52 2.40
C HIS A 277 7.52 5.94 2.60
N GLY A 278 8.38 5.69 1.61
CA GLY A 278 9.84 5.87 1.73
C GLY A 278 10.25 7.26 2.21
N ARG A 279 9.68 8.34 1.62
CA ARG A 279 10.02 9.71 2.02
C ARG A 279 9.50 10.08 3.42
N ALA A 280 8.37 9.54 3.85
CA ALA A 280 7.91 9.75 5.22
C ALA A 280 8.87 9.09 6.23
N LEU A 281 9.33 7.88 5.93
CA LEU A 281 10.33 7.17 6.73
C LEU A 281 11.70 7.89 6.72
N GLU A 282 12.11 8.48 5.60
CA GLU A 282 13.34 9.30 5.52
C GLU A 282 13.23 10.59 6.35
N LEU A 283 12.05 11.21 6.41
CA LEU A 283 11.81 12.35 7.29
C LEU A 283 11.81 11.92 8.75
N LEU A 284 11.14 10.81 9.06
CA LEU A 284 11.15 10.24 10.41
C LEU A 284 12.57 9.97 10.88
N LEU A 285 13.43 9.39 10.04
CA LEU A 285 14.84 9.12 10.39
C LEU A 285 15.59 10.37 10.86
N LYS A 286 15.28 11.54 10.31
CA LYS A 286 15.96 12.80 10.68
C LYS A 286 15.57 13.32 12.06
N VAL A 287 14.43 12.88 12.60
CA VAL A 287 13.83 13.44 13.82
C VAL A 287 13.52 12.38 14.87
N PHE A 288 13.85 11.12 14.64
CA PHE A 288 13.43 9.98 15.44
C PHE A 288 13.89 10.02 16.90
N ASP A 289 14.97 10.76 17.19
CA ASP A 289 15.51 10.91 18.54
C ASP A 289 14.92 12.09 19.33
N LEU A 290 13.97 12.83 18.73
CA LEU A 290 13.26 13.92 19.41
C LEU A 290 12.14 13.37 20.31
N ASP A 291 11.46 14.26 21.04
CA ASP A 291 10.22 13.91 21.72
C ASP A 291 9.09 13.66 20.69
N ILE A 292 8.14 12.77 21.03
CA ILE A 292 7.11 12.32 20.10
C ILE A 292 6.25 13.46 19.50
N GLY A 293 6.01 14.51 20.25
CA GLY A 293 5.24 15.66 19.76
C GLY A 293 6.01 16.49 18.76
N SER A 294 7.33 16.67 18.97
CA SER A 294 8.24 17.35 18.04
C SER A 294 8.50 16.53 16.79
N GLU A 295 8.61 15.20 16.91
CA GLU A 295 8.74 14.27 15.77
C GLU A 295 7.54 14.40 14.85
N VAL A 296 6.32 14.24 15.37
CA VAL A 296 5.07 14.31 14.59
C VAL A 296 4.93 15.67 13.91
N LYS A 297 5.13 16.77 14.64
CA LYS A 297 5.08 18.12 14.07
C LYS A 297 6.09 18.31 12.95
N SER A 298 7.32 17.86 13.14
CA SER A 298 8.40 17.99 12.15
C SER A 298 8.12 17.19 10.89
N ILE A 299 7.60 15.96 11.04
CA ILE A 299 7.24 15.11 9.90
C ILE A 299 6.08 15.74 9.12
N VAL A 300 5.01 16.13 9.79
CA VAL A 300 3.84 16.74 9.16
C VAL A 300 4.24 18.02 8.41
N THR A 301 5.02 18.90 9.04
CA THR A 301 5.53 20.12 8.42
C THR A 301 6.44 19.82 7.23
N GLY A 302 7.33 18.82 7.36
CA GLY A 302 8.21 18.35 6.30
C GLY A 302 7.43 17.81 5.10
N LEU A 303 6.42 17.02 5.34
CA LEU A 303 5.53 16.47 4.30
C LEU A 303 4.74 17.59 3.60
N GLN A 304 4.16 18.52 4.36
CA GLN A 304 3.46 19.69 3.81
C GLN A 304 4.40 20.55 2.95
N GLY A 305 5.65 20.75 3.40
CA GLY A 305 6.65 21.51 2.64
C GLY A 305 7.06 20.85 1.33
N MET A 306 7.30 19.53 1.35
CA MET A 306 7.66 18.76 0.15
C MET A 306 6.56 18.71 -0.90
N TYR A 307 5.31 18.72 -0.45
CA TYR A 307 4.15 18.48 -1.31
C TYR A 307 3.18 19.68 -1.32
N ARG A 308 3.69 20.87 -1.06
CA ARG A 308 2.90 22.11 -0.92
C ARG A 308 1.98 22.41 -2.11
N GLY A 309 2.41 22.06 -3.34
CA GLY A 309 1.61 22.21 -4.55
C GLY A 309 0.69 21.04 -4.88
N ALA A 310 0.76 19.98 -4.06
CA ALA A 310 0.13 18.69 -4.33
C ALA A 310 -1.07 18.41 -3.42
N LEU A 311 -1.24 19.20 -2.35
CA LEU A 311 -2.43 19.07 -1.51
C LEU A 311 -3.66 19.55 -2.30
N PRO A 312 -4.73 18.77 -2.36
CA PRO A 312 -5.96 19.15 -3.05
C PRO A 312 -6.58 20.40 -2.40
N GLN A 313 -7.46 21.10 -3.10
CA GLN A 313 -8.24 22.16 -2.49
C GLN A 313 -9.17 21.58 -1.40
N SER A 314 -9.61 22.41 -0.45
CA SER A 314 -10.38 21.95 0.72
C SER A 314 -11.58 21.07 0.36
N LYS A 315 -12.40 21.46 -0.62
CA LYS A 315 -13.56 20.67 -1.06
C LYS A 315 -13.15 19.32 -1.66
N GLU A 316 -12.09 19.32 -2.44
CA GLU A 316 -11.54 18.10 -3.05
C GLU A 316 -10.90 17.19 -2.00
N ALA A 317 -10.22 17.78 -0.99
CA ALA A 317 -9.67 17.04 0.14
C ALA A 317 -10.75 16.26 0.90
N VAL A 318 -11.91 16.88 1.16
CA VAL A 318 -13.07 16.21 1.79
C VAL A 318 -13.52 15.02 0.95
N ALA A 319 -13.71 15.21 -0.36
CA ALA A 319 -14.20 14.16 -1.26
C ALA A 319 -13.19 12.99 -1.36
N ILE A 320 -11.89 13.28 -1.45
CA ILE A 320 -10.83 12.29 -1.52
C ILE A 320 -10.77 11.49 -0.21
N VAL A 321 -10.78 12.17 0.95
CA VAL A 321 -10.78 11.51 2.26
C VAL A 321 -12.02 10.64 2.42
N LYS A 322 -13.20 11.10 2.03
CA LYS A 322 -14.43 10.30 2.02
C LYS A 322 -14.28 9.05 1.13
N ALA A 323 -13.69 9.18 -0.06
CA ALA A 323 -13.47 8.04 -0.95
C ALA A 323 -12.51 6.99 -0.35
N VAL A 324 -11.44 7.45 0.33
CA VAL A 324 -10.49 6.59 1.05
C VAL A 324 -11.18 5.85 2.19
N LEU A 325 -11.88 6.57 3.06
CA LEU A 325 -12.52 5.99 4.25
C LEU A 325 -13.71 5.09 3.93
N ALA A 326 -14.42 5.39 2.83
CA ALA A 326 -15.46 4.51 2.29
C ALA A 326 -14.88 3.27 1.60
N ASN A 327 -13.56 3.18 1.46
CA ASN A 327 -12.90 2.16 0.64
C ASN A 327 -13.60 2.01 -0.72
N ARG A 328 -13.83 3.16 -1.40
CA ARG A 328 -14.63 3.21 -2.62
C ARG A 328 -13.83 2.68 -3.80
N CYS A 329 -14.42 1.73 -4.53
CA CYS A 329 -13.87 1.30 -5.80
C CYS A 329 -14.03 2.40 -6.83
N LEU A 330 -12.94 2.84 -7.45
CA LEU A 330 -12.87 3.93 -8.41
C LEU A 330 -12.26 3.43 -9.72
N ALA A 331 -12.69 3.96 -10.83
CA ALA A 331 -11.95 3.81 -12.08
C ALA A 331 -10.77 4.79 -12.08
N ARG A 332 -9.62 4.33 -12.55
CA ARG A 332 -8.35 5.07 -12.45
C ARG A 332 -8.34 6.39 -13.22
N ASP A 333 -9.07 6.43 -14.33
CA ASP A 333 -9.15 7.53 -15.30
C ASP A 333 -10.44 8.36 -15.19
N GLU A 334 -11.35 8.00 -14.29
CA GLU A 334 -12.56 8.77 -14.01
C GLU A 334 -12.37 9.71 -12.82
N ASN A 335 -13.12 10.81 -12.79
CA ASN A 335 -13.05 11.75 -11.67
C ASN A 335 -13.53 11.11 -10.37
N ILE A 336 -12.79 11.35 -9.29
CA ILE A 336 -13.24 11.01 -7.94
C ILE A 336 -14.53 11.78 -7.68
N PRO A 337 -15.62 11.11 -7.28
CA PRO A 337 -16.90 11.77 -7.08
C PRO A 337 -16.83 12.98 -6.16
N GLY A 338 -17.33 14.11 -6.66
CA GLY A 338 -17.27 15.41 -5.99
C GLY A 338 -16.01 16.21 -6.29
N THR A 339 -15.14 15.74 -7.20
CA THR A 339 -13.93 16.46 -7.63
C THR A 339 -13.81 16.52 -9.15
N GLN A 340 -12.83 17.30 -9.64
CA GLN A 340 -12.35 17.28 -11.01
C GLN A 340 -11.02 16.51 -11.17
N ILE A 341 -10.64 15.74 -10.16
CA ILE A 341 -9.35 15.04 -10.06
C ILE A 341 -9.59 13.55 -10.23
N THR A 342 -8.81 12.90 -11.09
CA THR A 342 -8.82 11.43 -11.21
C THR A 342 -7.93 10.78 -10.16
N PRO A 343 -8.14 9.49 -9.81
CA PRO A 343 -7.20 8.73 -8.97
C PRO A 343 -5.76 8.77 -9.49
N ASP A 344 -5.57 8.74 -10.81
CA ASP A 344 -4.25 8.82 -11.42
C ASP A 344 -3.57 10.17 -11.13
N GLN A 345 -4.29 11.28 -11.26
CA GLN A 345 -3.77 12.61 -10.97
C GLN A 345 -3.39 12.80 -9.50
N ILE A 346 -4.22 12.34 -8.56
CA ILE A 346 -3.92 12.52 -7.13
C ILE A 346 -2.75 11.64 -6.68
N CYS A 347 -2.55 10.50 -7.33
CA CYS A 347 -1.44 9.60 -7.02
C CYS A 347 -0.07 10.10 -7.52
N GLN A 348 -0.04 11.01 -8.51
CA GLN A 348 1.21 11.62 -9.00
C GLN A 348 2.02 12.25 -7.88
N ASN A 349 1.33 12.86 -6.95
CA ASN A 349 1.91 13.60 -5.84
C ASN A 349 2.55 12.71 -4.76
N GLY A 350 2.38 11.37 -4.85
CA GLY A 350 2.95 10.40 -3.93
C GLY A 350 2.34 10.38 -2.54
N LEU A 351 1.30 11.20 -2.29
CA LEU A 351 0.56 11.25 -1.03
C LEU A 351 -0.38 10.05 -0.89
N ILE A 352 -0.93 9.64 -2.00
CA ILE A 352 -2.00 8.63 -2.09
C ILE A 352 -1.54 7.58 -3.07
N ARG A 353 -1.83 6.32 -2.78
CA ARG A 353 -1.61 5.19 -3.67
C ARG A 353 -2.95 4.74 -4.24
N PHE A 354 -2.90 4.16 -5.43
CA PHE A 354 -4.02 3.49 -6.05
C PHE A 354 -3.71 2.00 -6.15
N ASP A 355 -4.38 1.22 -5.31
CA ASP A 355 -4.22 -0.23 -5.26
C ASP A 355 -5.24 -0.87 -6.20
N LEU A 356 -4.75 -1.50 -7.28
CA LEU A 356 -5.60 -2.11 -8.31
C LEU A 356 -6.32 -3.34 -7.78
N ASN A 357 -7.61 -3.47 -8.13
CA ASN A 357 -8.40 -4.66 -7.84
C ASN A 357 -7.93 -5.89 -8.64
N ASN A 358 -7.73 -5.67 -9.94
CA ASN A 358 -7.24 -6.67 -10.86
C ASN A 358 -6.29 -6.00 -11.85
N PRO A 359 -4.98 -6.19 -11.71
CA PRO A 359 -3.99 -5.58 -12.59
C PRO A 359 -4.06 -6.08 -14.04
N ASP A 360 -4.65 -7.25 -14.28
CA ASP A 360 -4.77 -7.86 -15.61
C ASP A 360 -6.03 -7.37 -16.36
N SER A 361 -6.90 -6.63 -15.69
CA SER A 361 -8.11 -6.10 -16.31
C SER A 361 -7.79 -4.88 -17.18
N ASP A 362 -8.42 -4.80 -18.35
CA ASP A 362 -8.39 -3.60 -19.19
C ASP A 362 -9.03 -2.39 -18.51
N ASN A 363 -9.95 -2.64 -17.58
CA ASN A 363 -10.60 -1.62 -16.78
C ASN A 363 -9.88 -1.50 -15.44
N LEU A 364 -8.94 -0.57 -15.36
CA LEU A 364 -8.10 -0.36 -14.17
C LEU A 364 -8.93 0.29 -13.06
N SER A 365 -9.66 -0.52 -12.31
CA SER A 365 -10.38 -0.11 -11.11
C SER A 365 -9.61 -0.51 -9.84
N GLY A 366 -9.78 0.27 -8.78
CA GLY A 366 -9.07 0.03 -7.53
C GLY A 366 -9.50 0.97 -6.41
N TYR A 367 -8.67 1.05 -5.40
CA TYR A 367 -8.92 1.80 -4.18
C TYR A 367 -7.82 2.80 -3.91
N LEU A 368 -8.21 3.98 -3.41
CA LEU A 368 -7.25 4.94 -2.87
C LEU A 368 -6.80 4.49 -1.49
N ASN A 369 -5.50 4.49 -1.27
CA ASN A 369 -4.87 4.18 0.00
C ASN A 369 -3.98 5.34 0.45
N ILE A 370 -4.22 5.84 1.68
CA ILE A 370 -3.49 6.95 2.27
C ILE A 370 -2.91 6.52 3.63
N PRO A 371 -1.62 6.73 3.90
CA PRO A 371 -1.06 6.56 5.23
C PRO A 371 -1.67 7.53 6.24
N TYR A 372 -1.79 7.14 7.51
CA TYR A 372 -2.39 8.00 8.53
C TYR A 372 -1.67 9.35 8.69
N LEU A 373 -0.35 9.39 8.61
CA LEU A 373 0.41 10.65 8.65
C LEU A 373 0.01 11.64 7.55
N TRP A 374 -0.35 11.15 6.35
CA TRP A 374 -0.87 11.98 5.28
C TRP A 374 -2.26 12.48 5.58
N LEU A 375 -3.12 11.63 6.14
CA LEU A 375 -4.42 12.05 6.62
C LEU A 375 -4.28 13.16 7.68
N LEU A 376 -3.36 12.99 8.62
CA LEU A 376 -3.04 14.00 9.63
C LEU A 376 -2.52 15.30 9.02
N ALA A 377 -1.67 15.23 7.99
CA ALA A 377 -1.18 16.41 7.27
C ALA A 377 -2.30 17.17 6.55
N ILE A 378 -3.26 16.45 5.97
CA ILE A 378 -4.46 17.03 5.37
C ILE A 378 -5.32 17.70 6.45
N CYS A 379 -5.59 17.01 7.57
CA CYS A 379 -6.35 17.57 8.70
C CYS A 379 -5.70 18.81 9.31
N ALA A 380 -4.37 18.85 9.36
CA ALA A 380 -3.63 20.02 9.86
C ALA A 380 -3.67 21.22 8.88
N THR A 381 -4.03 20.98 7.62
CA THR A 381 -4.11 22.03 6.58
C THR A 381 -5.51 22.60 6.44
N TYR A 382 -6.54 21.76 6.62
CA TYR A 382 -7.94 22.13 6.42
C TYR A 382 -8.72 22.07 7.73
N GLN A 383 -9.73 22.94 7.82
CA GLN A 383 -10.66 23.01 8.97
C GLN A 383 -12.03 22.47 8.57
N GLY A 384 -12.78 21.96 9.53
CA GLY A 384 -14.15 21.49 9.38
C GLY A 384 -14.42 20.21 10.16
N ASP A 385 -15.68 19.96 10.45
CA ASP A 385 -16.15 18.88 11.35
C ASP A 385 -15.57 17.50 10.98
N LEU A 386 -15.52 17.17 9.68
CA LEU A 386 -14.94 15.90 9.25
C LEU A 386 -13.47 15.77 9.68
N PHE A 387 -12.66 16.83 9.49
CA PHE A 387 -11.23 16.77 9.79
C PHE A 387 -10.95 16.70 11.29
N GLU A 388 -11.81 17.27 12.14
CA GLU A 388 -11.71 17.14 13.59
C GLU A 388 -12.00 15.72 14.04
N GLU A 389 -13.02 15.07 13.46
CA GLU A 389 -13.38 13.68 13.76
C GLU A 389 -12.35 12.65 13.32
N LEU A 390 -11.52 12.97 12.32
CA LEU A 390 -10.52 12.05 11.77
C LEU A 390 -9.31 11.82 12.68
N GLN A 391 -9.10 12.66 13.69
CA GLN A 391 -7.96 12.55 14.61
C GLN A 391 -8.24 11.48 15.67
N LEU A 392 -7.72 10.27 15.45
CA LEU A 392 -7.81 9.17 16.40
C LEU A 392 -6.54 9.05 17.20
N LEU A 393 -6.63 9.13 18.52
CA LEU A 393 -5.55 8.98 19.50
C LEU A 393 -4.32 9.86 19.21
N ASP A 394 -4.12 10.87 20.04
CA ASP A 394 -2.89 11.64 20.05
C ASP A 394 -1.71 10.74 20.45
N TYR A 395 -0.58 10.87 19.77
CA TYR A 395 0.66 10.16 20.11
C TYR A 395 1.13 10.47 21.55
N ARG A 396 0.87 11.68 22.05
CA ARG A 396 1.15 12.07 23.43
C ARG A 396 0.27 11.31 24.43
N GLU A 397 -1.00 11.10 24.07
CA GLU A 397 -1.91 10.27 24.88
C GLU A 397 -1.44 8.82 24.91
N LEU A 398 -1.02 8.27 23.76
CA LEU A 398 -0.44 6.93 23.71
C LEU A 398 0.78 6.79 24.61
N LYS A 399 1.70 7.75 24.57
CA LYS A 399 2.89 7.75 25.42
C LYS A 399 2.53 7.92 26.89
N ALA A 400 1.66 8.86 27.22
CA ALA A 400 1.23 9.10 28.60
C ALA A 400 0.56 7.88 29.25
N LYS A 401 -0.19 7.10 28.46
CA LYS A 401 -0.78 5.82 28.92
C LYS A 401 0.29 4.73 29.09
N GLU A 402 1.33 4.73 28.30
CA GLU A 402 2.44 3.77 28.40
C GLU A 402 3.32 4.06 29.61
N ASP A 403 3.60 5.33 29.86
CA ASP A 403 4.41 5.81 31.00
C ASP A 403 3.65 5.81 32.34
N ASP A 404 2.40 5.28 32.36
CA ASP A 404 1.48 5.30 33.51
C ASP A 404 1.27 6.71 34.12
N THR A 405 1.57 7.77 33.37
CA THR A 405 1.32 9.16 33.79
C THR A 405 -0.19 9.48 33.77
N ILE A 406 -0.97 8.72 32.99
CA ILE A 406 -2.43 8.68 33.08
C ILE A 406 -2.81 7.42 33.86
N PRO A 407 -3.53 7.53 34.99
CA PRO A 407 -3.93 6.40 35.81
C PRO A 407 -4.69 5.33 35.01
N GLY A 408 -4.31 4.06 35.19
CA GLY A 408 -4.97 2.91 34.56
C GLY A 408 -4.30 2.35 33.28
N GLY A 409 -3.28 3.04 32.72
CA GLY A 409 -2.55 2.56 31.55
C GLY A 409 -3.44 2.18 30.36
N PHE A 410 -2.99 1.25 29.51
CA PHE A 410 -3.82 0.69 28.43
C PHE A 410 -4.78 -0.37 28.94
N SER A 411 -6.04 -0.25 28.59
CA SER A 411 -7.12 -1.18 28.93
C SER A 411 -7.88 -1.65 27.68
N TRP A 412 -8.63 -2.75 27.82
CA TRP A 412 -9.51 -3.21 26.74
C TRP A 412 -10.58 -2.16 26.40
N SER A 413 -11.01 -1.37 27.37
CA SER A 413 -11.90 -0.23 27.16
C SER A 413 -11.34 0.84 26.21
N ASP A 414 -10.01 0.99 26.12
CA ASP A 414 -9.41 1.92 25.15
C ASP A 414 -9.53 1.39 23.72
N PHE A 415 -9.39 0.07 23.54
CA PHE A 415 -9.63 -0.55 22.25
C PHE A 415 -11.10 -0.41 21.83
N GLU A 416 -12.05 -0.65 22.72
CA GLU A 416 -13.48 -0.43 22.45
C GLU A 416 -13.76 1.00 22.01
N LYS A 417 -13.18 2.00 22.71
CA LYS A 417 -13.31 3.42 22.35
C LYS A 417 -12.76 3.72 20.94
N ILE A 418 -11.65 3.11 20.56
CA ILE A 418 -11.09 3.27 19.20
C ILE A 418 -12.09 2.74 18.17
N MET A 419 -12.66 1.55 18.41
CA MET A 419 -13.63 0.96 17.48
C MET A 419 -14.88 1.83 17.34
N ILE A 420 -15.38 2.37 18.44
CA ILE A 420 -16.51 3.30 18.45
C ILE A 420 -16.19 4.57 17.67
N LYS A 421 -15.02 5.18 17.90
CA LYS A 421 -14.59 6.37 17.16
C LYS A 421 -14.48 6.09 15.66
N ILE A 422 -13.93 4.95 15.25
CA ILE A 422 -13.84 4.56 13.84
C ILE A 422 -15.24 4.39 13.23
N ARG A 423 -16.18 3.77 13.97
CA ARG A 423 -17.58 3.66 13.51
C ARG A 423 -18.24 5.03 13.36
N LYS A 424 -17.97 5.97 14.28
CA LYS A 424 -18.39 7.37 14.17
C LYS A 424 -17.81 8.01 12.91
N VAL A 425 -16.50 7.93 12.69
CA VAL A 425 -15.84 8.42 11.46
C VAL A 425 -16.52 7.87 10.21
N LYS A 426 -16.81 6.56 10.17
CA LYS A 426 -17.49 5.93 9.03
C LYS A 426 -18.88 6.52 8.78
N SER A 427 -19.62 6.96 9.80
CA SER A 427 -20.90 7.64 9.60
C SER A 427 -20.74 9.02 8.94
N HIS A 428 -19.65 9.73 9.21
CA HIS A 428 -19.36 11.04 8.61
C HIS A 428 -18.81 10.98 7.18
N VAL A 429 -18.51 9.78 6.68
CA VAL A 429 -18.09 9.56 5.28
C VAL A 429 -19.24 9.81 4.31
N PHE A 430 -20.46 9.45 4.70
CA PHE A 430 -21.68 9.71 3.97
C PHE A 430 -22.34 10.99 4.49
N ASN A 431 -23.27 11.58 3.71
CA ASN A 431 -24.00 12.73 4.24
C ASN A 431 -25.09 12.24 5.23
N ASP A 432 -25.47 13.13 6.11
CA ASP A 432 -26.60 12.88 7.00
C ASP A 432 -27.88 12.74 6.19
N GLY A 433 -28.67 11.71 6.45
CA GLY A 433 -29.88 11.38 5.71
C GLY A 433 -29.68 10.65 4.37
N ASP A 434 -28.44 10.37 3.96
CA ASP A 434 -28.18 9.53 2.77
C ASP A 434 -28.70 8.09 3.00
N ASN A 435 -29.30 7.49 1.98
CA ASN A 435 -29.66 6.07 1.99
C ASN A 435 -28.38 5.25 1.70
N VAL A 436 -27.89 4.53 2.70
CA VAL A 436 -26.61 3.78 2.67
C VAL A 436 -26.89 2.31 2.96
N THR A 437 -26.18 1.41 2.30
CA THR A 437 -26.26 -0.02 2.61
C THR A 437 -25.20 -0.42 3.65
N ILE A 438 -25.48 -1.51 4.38
CA ILE A 438 -24.52 -2.12 5.32
C ILE A 438 -23.21 -2.44 4.59
N GLY A 439 -23.27 -2.99 3.37
CA GLY A 439 -22.09 -3.27 2.55
C GLY A 439 -21.27 -2.04 2.17
N GLN A 440 -21.90 -0.88 2.01
CA GLN A 440 -21.21 0.39 1.75
C GLN A 440 -20.53 0.92 3.02
N LEU A 441 -21.25 0.92 4.14
CA LEU A 441 -20.72 1.42 5.43
C LEU A 441 -19.61 0.55 5.98
N HIS A 442 -19.79 -0.77 5.94
CA HIS A 442 -18.85 -1.75 6.49
C HIS A 442 -17.99 -2.42 5.41
N ARG A 443 -17.69 -1.70 4.34
CA ARG A 443 -16.84 -2.23 3.29
C ARG A 443 -15.51 -2.72 3.84
N GLY A 444 -15.08 -3.89 3.38
CA GLY A 444 -13.92 -4.60 3.91
C GLY A 444 -14.26 -5.64 4.98
N ALA A 445 -15.44 -5.61 5.59
CA ALA A 445 -15.92 -6.71 6.41
C ALA A 445 -16.39 -7.88 5.54
N VAL A 446 -16.25 -9.11 6.05
CA VAL A 446 -16.82 -10.30 5.42
C VAL A 446 -18.27 -10.45 5.88
N MET A 447 -19.21 -10.51 4.93
CA MET A 447 -20.64 -10.66 5.15
C MET A 447 -21.29 -11.35 3.95
N ASP A 448 -22.50 -11.85 4.13
CA ASP A 448 -23.31 -12.37 3.02
C ASP A 448 -23.94 -11.23 2.20
N GLN A 449 -24.38 -11.55 0.98
CA GLN A 449 -24.93 -10.55 0.04
C GLN A 449 -26.26 -9.96 0.52
N GLU A 450 -27.07 -10.71 1.22
CA GLU A 450 -28.35 -10.23 1.75
C GLU A 450 -28.11 -9.16 2.82
N THR A 451 -27.22 -9.44 3.76
CA THR A 451 -26.77 -8.47 4.77
C THR A 451 -26.16 -7.22 4.13
N ALA A 452 -25.31 -7.39 3.11
CA ALA A 452 -24.68 -6.27 2.41
C ALA A 452 -25.68 -5.31 1.77
N ASN A 453 -26.84 -5.82 1.32
CA ASN A 453 -27.87 -5.05 0.65
C ASN A 453 -28.88 -4.38 1.60
N ILE A 454 -28.83 -4.65 2.90
CA ILE A 454 -29.70 -3.97 3.88
C ILE A 454 -29.38 -2.48 3.85
N SER A 455 -30.40 -1.67 3.58
CA SER A 455 -30.29 -0.21 3.51
C SER A 455 -30.87 0.47 4.75
N PHE A 456 -30.34 1.63 5.09
CA PHE A 456 -30.77 2.47 6.19
C PHE A 456 -30.44 3.94 5.90
N LEU A 457 -31.11 4.87 6.57
CA LEU A 457 -30.75 6.28 6.51
C LEU A 457 -29.54 6.54 7.42
N ASN A 458 -28.46 7.02 6.83
CA ASN A 458 -27.25 7.35 7.57
C ASN A 458 -27.51 8.52 8.51
N ARG A 459 -27.04 8.40 9.75
CA ARG A 459 -27.00 9.48 10.73
C ARG A 459 -25.58 9.74 11.17
N HIS A 460 -25.18 10.99 11.26
CA HIS A 460 -23.88 11.36 11.83
C HIS A 460 -23.89 11.04 13.32
N LEU A 461 -23.06 10.08 13.70
CA LEU A 461 -22.99 9.63 15.08
C LEU A 461 -22.24 10.64 15.94
N ARG A 462 -22.75 10.87 17.15
CA ARG A 462 -22.13 11.69 18.20
C ARG A 462 -21.27 10.83 19.13
N ASP A 463 -20.81 11.39 20.24
CA ASP A 463 -19.99 10.68 21.21
C ASP A 463 -20.74 9.53 21.87
N ASP A 464 -20.01 8.53 22.38
CA ASP A 464 -20.56 7.38 23.05
C ASP A 464 -21.17 7.77 24.43
N VAL A 465 -22.24 7.10 24.79
CA VAL A 465 -22.85 7.21 26.11
C VAL A 465 -22.55 5.94 26.90
N ALA A 466 -21.94 6.07 28.08
CA ALA A 466 -21.70 4.93 28.95
C ALA A 466 -23.03 4.43 29.55
N VAL A 467 -23.34 3.15 29.36
CA VAL A 467 -24.55 2.51 29.84
C VAL A 467 -24.24 1.58 31.00
N HIS A 468 -25.12 1.55 32.00
CA HIS A 468 -24.86 0.78 33.21
C HIS A 468 -24.97 -0.72 33.01
N LYS A 469 -25.88 -1.19 32.19
CA LYS A 469 -26.06 -2.62 31.97
C LYS A 469 -26.99 -2.96 30.81
N ILE A 470 -26.46 -3.47 29.70
CA ILE A 470 -27.25 -4.26 28.75
C ILE A 470 -26.97 -5.72 29.09
N SER A 471 -27.87 -6.36 29.84
CA SER A 471 -27.62 -7.70 30.37
C SER A 471 -28.09 -8.84 29.48
N THR A 472 -28.99 -8.58 28.55
CA THR A 472 -29.54 -9.59 27.63
C THR A 472 -29.76 -9.02 26.26
N LYS A 473 -29.55 -9.84 25.21
CA LYS A 473 -30.10 -9.54 23.90
C LYS A 473 -31.61 -9.49 24.05
N THR A 474 -32.22 -8.47 23.54
CA THR A 474 -33.68 -8.40 23.49
C THR A 474 -34.11 -8.63 22.05
N ASN A 475 -35.09 -9.48 21.86
CA ASN A 475 -35.80 -9.55 20.59
C ASN A 475 -36.55 -8.23 20.46
N ARG A 476 -36.06 -7.32 19.58
CA ARG A 476 -36.52 -5.93 19.47
C ARG A 476 -37.89 -5.80 18.79
N SER A 477 -38.75 -6.76 19.07
CA SER A 477 -40.11 -6.83 18.55
C SER A 477 -41.11 -5.93 19.28
N ASN A 478 -40.73 -5.38 20.42
CA ASN A 478 -41.60 -4.49 21.22
C ASN A 478 -40.90 -3.20 21.63
N GLU A 479 -41.67 -2.17 21.97
CA GLU A 479 -41.12 -0.85 22.31
C GLU A 479 -40.19 -0.84 23.52
N ARG A 480 -40.43 -1.70 24.53
CA ARG A 480 -39.60 -1.75 25.74
C ARG A 480 -38.20 -2.27 25.48
N SER A 481 -37.99 -3.07 24.46
CA SER A 481 -36.70 -3.63 24.12
C SER A 481 -35.71 -2.60 23.53
N TRP A 482 -36.19 -1.41 23.18
CA TRP A 482 -35.38 -0.28 22.73
C TRP A 482 -34.97 0.66 23.85
N LEU A 483 -35.51 0.47 25.07
CA LEU A 483 -35.14 1.26 26.24
C LEU A 483 -33.93 0.68 26.96
N ILE A 484 -32.88 1.48 27.11
CA ILE A 484 -31.62 1.11 27.76
C ILE A 484 -31.47 1.93 29.03
N GLU A 485 -31.15 1.26 30.13
CA GLU A 485 -30.84 1.94 31.39
C GLU A 485 -29.47 2.61 31.34
N THR A 486 -29.38 3.86 31.74
CA THR A 486 -28.16 4.65 31.84
C THR A 486 -27.62 4.69 33.27
N THR A 487 -26.32 5.04 33.41
CA THR A 487 -25.64 5.16 34.72
C THR A 487 -26.37 6.06 35.74
N ASN A 488 -27.20 6.99 35.30
CA ASN A 488 -27.95 7.95 36.15
C ASN A 488 -29.38 7.52 36.38
N SER A 489 -29.71 6.24 36.30
CA SER A 489 -31.06 5.68 36.50
C SER A 489 -32.10 6.22 35.52
N GLY A 490 -31.68 6.85 34.42
CA GLY A 490 -32.53 7.24 33.33
C GLY A 490 -32.69 6.12 32.32
N HIS A 491 -33.71 6.24 31.46
CA HIS A 491 -33.88 5.35 30.31
C HIS A 491 -33.57 6.13 29.03
N LEU A 492 -32.79 5.53 28.14
CA LEU A 492 -32.51 6.04 26.82
C LEU A 492 -33.24 5.16 25.81
N ASP A 493 -34.10 5.76 24.98
CA ASP A 493 -34.65 5.07 23.82
C ASP A 493 -33.60 5.04 22.72
N LEU A 494 -33.15 3.85 22.37
CA LEU A 494 -32.13 3.66 21.32
C LEU A 494 -32.62 4.13 19.95
N ARG A 495 -33.93 4.11 19.69
CA ARG A 495 -34.52 4.54 18.42
C ARG A 495 -34.36 6.04 18.20
N GLY A 496 -33.94 6.43 17.01
CA GLY A 496 -33.75 7.84 16.64
C GLY A 496 -32.58 8.55 17.32
N HIS A 497 -31.73 7.83 18.08
CA HIS A 497 -30.53 8.40 18.67
C HIS A 497 -29.32 8.28 17.73
N GLU A 498 -28.57 9.38 17.67
CA GLU A 498 -27.32 9.52 16.93
C GLU A 498 -26.12 9.17 17.81
N HIS A 499 -26.24 8.16 18.69
CA HIS A 499 -25.21 7.76 19.63
C HIS A 499 -24.87 6.28 19.51
N ILE A 500 -23.59 5.98 19.68
CA ILE A 500 -23.14 4.62 19.96
C ILE A 500 -23.13 4.46 21.48
N ILE A 501 -23.82 3.46 21.97
CA ILE A 501 -23.92 3.17 23.38
C ILE A 501 -22.94 2.07 23.73
N ARG A 502 -21.97 2.37 24.58
CA ARG A 502 -21.01 1.40 25.08
C ARG A 502 -21.57 0.71 26.31
N ASN A 503 -21.50 -0.61 26.32
CA ASN A 503 -21.94 -1.41 27.46
C ASN A 503 -20.95 -1.35 28.63
N ALA A 504 -21.44 -1.67 29.81
CA ALA A 504 -20.62 -1.76 31.03
C ALA A 504 -19.60 -2.92 30.89
N PRO A 505 -18.41 -2.82 31.51
CA PRO A 505 -17.44 -3.91 31.53
C PRO A 505 -18.06 -5.21 32.09
N ASN A 506 -17.72 -6.34 31.44
CA ASN A 506 -18.21 -7.68 31.79
C ASN A 506 -19.74 -7.87 31.63
N ALA A 507 -20.40 -7.03 30.87
CA ALA A 507 -21.81 -7.24 30.56
C ALA A 507 -21.98 -8.49 29.64
N SER A 508 -23.12 -9.15 29.76
CA SER A 508 -23.37 -10.43 29.05
C SER A 508 -23.84 -10.26 27.60
N ALA A 509 -24.19 -9.03 27.20
CA ALA A 509 -24.64 -8.67 25.85
C ALA A 509 -23.50 -8.09 25.00
N ALA A 510 -23.85 -7.38 23.90
CA ALA A 510 -22.88 -6.71 23.03
C ALA A 510 -22.03 -5.67 23.78
N ASP A 511 -20.79 -5.47 23.34
CA ASP A 511 -19.88 -4.46 23.93
C ASP A 511 -20.29 -3.03 23.56
N ALA A 512 -20.90 -2.86 22.37
CA ALA A 512 -21.53 -1.60 21.97
C ALA A 512 -22.79 -1.84 21.14
N VAL A 513 -23.70 -0.88 21.13
CA VAL A 513 -24.96 -0.95 20.39
C VAL A 513 -25.38 0.43 19.90
N LEU A 514 -25.98 0.47 18.70
CA LEU A 514 -26.62 1.66 18.13
C LEU A 514 -27.86 1.25 17.36
N SER A 515 -28.79 2.20 17.13
CA SER A 515 -29.91 1.96 16.23
C SER A 515 -29.54 2.31 14.79
N LEU A 516 -30.10 1.56 13.84
CA LEU A 516 -30.10 1.87 12.42
C LEU A 516 -31.48 2.37 12.04
N ASP A 517 -31.52 3.51 11.35
CA ASP A 517 -32.76 4.08 10.81
C ASP A 517 -33.17 3.31 9.53
N SER A 518 -33.72 2.11 9.73
CA SER A 518 -34.08 1.15 8.70
C SER A 518 -35.51 0.66 8.83
N GLU A 519 -36.07 0.10 7.79
CA GLU A 519 -37.37 -0.58 7.81
C GLU A 519 -37.20 -2.08 7.46
N PRO A 520 -37.52 -2.99 8.41
CA PRO A 520 -37.91 -2.74 9.81
C PRO A 520 -36.73 -2.15 10.62
N PRO A 521 -37.03 -1.47 11.76
CA PRO A 521 -36.02 -0.93 12.65
C PRO A 521 -35.03 -2.02 13.11
N ARG A 522 -33.71 -1.73 13.07
CA ARG A 522 -32.64 -2.67 13.42
C ARG A 522 -31.69 -2.01 14.42
N ALA A 523 -30.99 -2.83 15.19
CA ALA A 523 -29.82 -2.37 15.91
C ALA A 523 -28.56 -2.94 15.25
N GLU A 524 -27.48 -2.17 15.31
CA GLU A 524 -26.14 -2.64 15.03
C GLU A 524 -25.47 -2.91 16.39
N THR A 525 -25.00 -4.14 16.58
CA THR A 525 -24.39 -4.61 17.82
C THR A 525 -22.95 -5.01 17.56
N HIS A 526 -22.03 -4.52 18.41
CA HIS A 526 -20.60 -4.78 18.27
C HIS A 526 -20.12 -5.72 19.36
N GLN A 527 -19.25 -6.64 18.98
CA GLN A 527 -18.52 -7.51 19.89
C GLN A 527 -17.03 -7.45 19.55
N TYR A 528 -16.20 -7.21 20.57
CA TYR A 528 -14.76 -7.12 20.42
C TYR A 528 -14.11 -8.34 21.07
N LYS A 529 -13.33 -9.10 20.30
CA LYS A 529 -12.73 -10.36 20.75
C LYS A 529 -11.25 -10.45 20.43
N HIS A 530 -10.55 -11.11 21.32
CA HIS A 530 -9.24 -11.65 21.06
C HIS A 530 -9.25 -13.14 21.37
N VAL A 531 -8.78 -13.95 20.42
CA VAL A 531 -8.69 -15.40 20.56
C VAL A 531 -7.23 -15.80 20.42
N LYS A 532 -6.58 -16.19 21.52
CA LYS A 532 -5.17 -16.59 21.51
C LYS A 532 -4.94 -17.90 20.76
N SER A 533 -5.83 -18.86 20.95
CA SER A 533 -5.82 -20.16 20.28
C SER A 533 -7.22 -20.77 20.37
N GLY A 534 -7.69 -21.39 19.31
CA GLY A 534 -8.98 -22.05 19.32
C GLY A 534 -9.92 -21.55 18.21
N ARG A 535 -11.07 -22.17 18.12
CA ARG A 535 -12.11 -21.79 17.15
C ARG A 535 -13.03 -20.75 17.78
N LEU A 536 -13.13 -19.59 17.15
CA LEU A 536 -14.15 -18.61 17.48
C LEU A 536 -15.51 -19.18 17.04
N ASP A 537 -16.42 -19.35 18.00
CA ASP A 537 -17.79 -19.78 17.72
C ASP A 537 -18.67 -18.56 17.46
N PHE A 538 -18.81 -18.20 16.19
CA PHE A 538 -19.60 -17.04 15.76
C PHE A 538 -21.06 -17.13 16.19
N ARG A 539 -21.66 -18.32 16.13
CA ARG A 539 -23.07 -18.50 16.49
C ARG A 539 -23.29 -18.22 17.96
N LYS A 540 -22.34 -18.66 18.79
CA LYS A 540 -22.37 -18.39 20.22
C LYS A 540 -22.22 -16.88 20.51
N GLU A 541 -21.28 -16.19 19.85
CA GLU A 541 -21.08 -14.75 20.05
C GLU A 541 -22.27 -13.95 19.50
N HIS A 542 -22.75 -14.26 18.30
CA HIS A 542 -23.98 -13.68 17.74
C HIS A 542 -25.17 -13.91 18.70
N GLY A 543 -25.35 -15.15 19.16
CA GLY A 543 -26.43 -15.51 20.07
C GLY A 543 -26.44 -14.74 21.40
N LYS A 544 -25.30 -14.23 21.85
CA LYS A 544 -25.20 -13.38 23.05
C LYS A 544 -25.51 -11.91 22.77
N ALA A 545 -25.11 -11.41 21.60
CA ALA A 545 -25.02 -9.98 21.33
C ALA A 545 -26.19 -9.44 20.51
N ALA A 546 -26.78 -10.22 19.61
CA ALA A 546 -27.74 -9.74 18.64
C ALA A 546 -29.08 -10.49 18.68
N GLY A 547 -30.16 -9.77 18.37
CA GLY A 547 -31.48 -10.34 18.06
C GLY A 547 -31.56 -10.80 16.61
N ASP A 548 -32.68 -11.44 16.25
CA ASP A 548 -32.87 -12.10 14.94
C ASP A 548 -32.78 -11.12 13.74
N ASN A 549 -33.12 -9.85 13.96
CA ASN A 549 -33.10 -8.80 12.92
C ASN A 549 -31.95 -7.81 13.10
N ASP A 550 -31.09 -7.96 14.11
CA ASP A 550 -29.98 -7.05 14.36
C ASP A 550 -28.83 -7.30 13.37
N ILE A 551 -28.01 -6.27 13.17
CA ILE A 551 -26.74 -6.37 12.48
C ILE A 551 -25.66 -6.61 13.52
N PHE A 552 -24.99 -7.74 13.45
CA PHE A 552 -23.93 -8.13 14.37
C PHE A 552 -22.54 -7.93 13.76
N VAL A 553 -21.74 -7.07 14.35
CA VAL A 553 -20.35 -6.81 13.91
C VAL A 553 -19.39 -7.42 14.91
N LEU A 554 -18.63 -8.40 14.48
CA LEU A 554 -17.59 -9.04 15.27
C LEU A 554 -16.21 -8.56 14.84
N PHE A 555 -15.50 -7.90 15.74
CA PHE A 555 -14.11 -7.51 15.58
C PHE A 555 -13.21 -8.51 16.32
N CYS A 556 -12.33 -9.18 15.58
CA CYS A 556 -11.40 -10.17 16.11
C CYS A 556 -9.97 -9.83 15.69
N THR A 557 -9.08 -9.59 16.66
CA THR A 557 -7.67 -9.28 16.40
C THR A 557 -6.83 -10.49 16.00
N SER A 558 -7.45 -11.68 15.93
CA SER A 558 -6.79 -12.93 15.56
C SER A 558 -7.27 -13.42 14.22
N SER A 559 -6.42 -14.19 13.55
CA SER A 559 -6.81 -14.86 12.32
C SER A 559 -7.82 -15.99 12.62
N VAL A 560 -8.74 -16.18 11.68
CA VAL A 560 -9.71 -17.28 11.75
C VAL A 560 -9.29 -18.38 10.77
N PRO A 561 -8.89 -19.57 11.25
CA PRO A 561 -8.25 -20.61 10.42
C PRO A 561 -9.01 -20.99 9.15
N SER A 562 -10.31 -20.89 9.16
CA SER A 562 -11.15 -21.23 8.02
C SER A 562 -11.13 -20.15 6.90
N LEU A 563 -10.72 -18.89 7.17
CA LEU A 563 -10.47 -17.87 6.14
C LEU A 563 -9.18 -18.15 5.36
N ARG A 564 -8.20 -18.81 5.95
CA ARG A 564 -6.91 -19.12 5.32
C ARG A 564 -7.01 -20.09 4.13
N ASN A 565 -8.04 -20.91 4.08
CA ASN A 565 -8.15 -22.01 3.09
C ASN A 565 -9.00 -21.66 1.87
N GLY A 566 -9.35 -20.38 1.64
CA GLY A 566 -10.14 -19.96 0.47
C GLY A 566 -11.56 -20.53 0.43
N GLN A 567 -12.03 -21.17 1.49
CA GLN A 567 -13.40 -21.62 1.60
C GLN A 567 -14.31 -20.42 1.90
N SER A 568 -15.33 -20.22 1.07
CA SER A 568 -16.33 -19.20 1.32
C SER A 568 -16.99 -19.48 2.67
N TYR A 569 -16.93 -18.50 3.56
CA TYR A 569 -17.66 -18.56 4.83
C TYR A 569 -19.14 -18.49 4.58
N ASN A 570 -19.88 -19.46 5.11
CA ASN A 570 -21.28 -19.25 5.44
C ASN A 570 -21.36 -18.39 6.71
N VAL A 571 -21.15 -17.08 6.51
CA VAL A 571 -21.42 -16.10 7.58
C VAL A 571 -22.92 -16.09 7.79
N PRO A 572 -23.41 -16.24 9.03
CA PRO A 572 -24.84 -16.16 9.28
C PRO A 572 -25.44 -14.84 8.78
N PRO A 573 -26.66 -14.82 8.27
CA PRO A 573 -27.34 -13.57 7.91
C PRO A 573 -27.30 -12.55 9.07
N GLY A 574 -27.14 -11.28 8.74
CA GLY A 574 -27.01 -10.21 9.72
C GLY A 574 -25.63 -10.14 10.42
N THR A 575 -24.66 -10.97 10.04
CA THR A 575 -23.33 -11.00 10.69
C THR A 575 -22.24 -10.41 9.80
N LEU A 576 -21.39 -9.57 10.38
CA LEU A 576 -20.20 -9.00 9.76
C LEU A 576 -18.96 -9.42 10.54
N LEU A 577 -17.92 -9.86 9.82
CA LEU A 577 -16.66 -10.27 10.42
C LEU A 577 -15.53 -9.34 10.01
N VAL A 578 -14.82 -8.80 11.01
CA VAL A 578 -13.57 -8.06 10.83
C VAL A 578 -12.49 -8.80 11.62
N THR A 579 -11.54 -9.38 10.90
CA THR A 579 -10.50 -10.26 11.43
C THR A 579 -9.12 -9.76 11.00
N GLU A 580 -8.06 -10.40 11.45
CA GLU A 580 -6.68 -10.07 11.05
C GLU A 580 -6.52 -10.03 9.51
N GLU A 581 -7.20 -10.95 8.80
CA GLU A 581 -7.08 -11.09 7.35
C GLU A 581 -7.64 -9.90 6.56
N ASN A 582 -8.72 -9.29 7.03
CA ASN A 582 -9.38 -8.16 6.36
C ASN A 582 -9.27 -6.84 7.15
N TRP A 583 -8.42 -6.81 8.19
CA TRP A 583 -8.23 -5.64 9.06
C TRP A 583 -7.85 -4.38 8.29
N ASN A 584 -6.85 -4.50 7.40
CA ASN A 584 -6.38 -3.38 6.59
C ASN A 584 -7.45 -2.85 5.63
N GLN A 585 -8.26 -3.74 5.04
CA GLN A 585 -9.34 -3.35 4.14
C GLN A 585 -10.46 -2.62 4.87
N TYR A 586 -10.76 -3.04 6.11
CA TYR A 586 -11.84 -2.45 6.89
C TYR A 586 -11.46 -1.10 7.51
N PHE A 587 -10.27 -1.01 8.10
CA PHE A 587 -9.82 0.17 8.86
C PHE A 587 -9.06 1.20 8.02
N GLY A 588 -8.57 0.84 6.83
CA GLY A 588 -7.82 1.74 5.96
C GLY A 588 -6.67 2.43 6.69
N PRO A 589 -6.61 3.78 6.71
CA PRO A 589 -5.52 4.53 7.35
C PRO A 589 -5.35 4.24 8.86
N TYR A 590 -6.39 3.74 9.51
CA TYR A 590 -6.39 3.46 10.95
C TYR A 590 -5.98 2.03 11.32
N ALA A 591 -5.71 1.18 10.31
CA ALA A 591 -5.49 -0.24 10.52
C ALA A 591 -4.30 -0.53 11.45
N GLY A 592 -3.13 0.05 11.17
CA GLY A 592 -1.93 -0.20 11.93
C GLY A 592 -2.05 0.25 13.37
N ARG A 593 -2.45 1.50 13.61
CA ARG A 593 -2.58 2.03 14.97
C ARG A 593 -3.64 1.31 15.81
N SER A 594 -4.77 0.92 15.22
CA SER A 594 -5.79 0.14 15.93
C SER A 594 -5.30 -1.27 16.30
N TYR A 595 -4.54 -1.90 15.39
CA TYR A 595 -3.96 -3.22 15.61
C TYR A 595 -2.84 -3.22 16.66
N LEU A 596 -1.92 -2.25 16.60
CA LEU A 596 -0.82 -2.10 17.55
C LEU A 596 -1.32 -1.84 18.99
N VAL A 597 -2.32 -0.98 19.14
CA VAL A 597 -2.95 -0.76 20.45
C VAL A 597 -3.59 -2.03 20.99
N ALA A 598 -4.35 -2.76 20.17
CA ALA A 598 -4.91 -4.03 20.56
C ALA A 598 -3.84 -5.04 20.99
N LYS A 599 -2.77 -5.16 20.21
CA LYS A 599 -1.64 -6.06 20.49
C LYS A 599 -0.91 -5.69 21.79
N LYS A 600 -0.73 -4.40 22.08
CA LYS A 600 -0.10 -3.94 23.33
C LYS A 600 -0.94 -4.29 24.56
N ILE A 601 -2.26 -4.10 24.49
CA ILE A 601 -3.21 -4.47 25.57
C ILE A 601 -3.12 -5.98 25.84
N LEU A 602 -3.00 -6.78 24.79
CA LEU A 602 -2.92 -8.24 24.90
C LEU A 602 -1.57 -8.72 25.44
N GLY A 603 -0.48 -8.07 25.08
CA GLY A 603 0.85 -8.38 25.60
C GLY A 603 0.97 -8.17 27.11
N LYS A 604 0.28 -7.16 27.66
CA LYS A 604 0.21 -6.95 29.12
C LYS A 604 -0.51 -8.10 29.85
N ARG A 605 -1.52 -8.72 29.25
CA ARG A 605 -2.22 -9.89 29.83
C ARG A 605 -1.38 -11.16 29.85
N THR A 606 -0.47 -11.32 28.88
CA THR A 606 0.39 -12.53 28.79
C THR A 606 1.50 -12.56 29.83
N HIS A 607 2.01 -11.42 30.30
CA HIS A 607 3.02 -11.40 31.37
C HIS A 607 2.45 -11.74 32.76
N GLY A 608 1.18 -11.38 33.03
CA GLY A 608 0.55 -11.76 34.30
C GLY A 608 0.04 -13.20 34.37
N GLU A 609 -0.20 -13.84 33.22
CA GLU A 609 -0.70 -15.23 33.14
C GLU A 609 0.40 -16.27 32.90
N LEU A 610 1.59 -15.85 32.44
CA LEU A 610 2.73 -16.74 32.20
C LEU A 610 3.44 -17.17 33.51
N GLU A 611 3.21 -16.48 34.62
CA GLU A 611 3.71 -16.92 35.92
C GLU A 611 2.89 -18.07 36.53
N GLU A 612 1.68 -18.35 36.02
CA GLU A 612 0.84 -19.47 36.49
C GLU A 612 0.86 -20.74 35.60
N GLU A 613 1.38 -20.68 34.35
CA GLU A 613 1.29 -21.81 33.39
C GLU A 613 2.65 -22.50 33.08
N THR A 614 3.71 -22.25 33.82
CA THR A 614 5.02 -22.88 33.53
C THR A 614 5.23 -24.27 34.16
N ASP A 615 4.24 -24.83 34.84
CA ASP A 615 4.44 -26.11 35.58
C ASP A 615 3.86 -27.38 34.91
N ASP A 616 3.20 -27.31 33.74
CA ASP A 616 2.62 -28.52 33.12
C ASP A 616 2.89 -28.64 31.62
N LEU A 617 4.14 -28.86 31.23
CA LEU A 617 4.46 -29.40 29.89
C LEU A 617 5.18 -30.73 30.02
N PRO A 618 4.61 -31.85 29.49
CA PRO A 618 5.30 -33.13 29.49
C PRO A 618 6.57 -33.08 28.61
N PRO A 619 7.62 -33.85 28.95
CA PRO A 619 8.89 -33.80 28.25
C PRO A 619 8.75 -34.29 26.81
N LYS A 620 9.30 -33.52 25.85
CA LYS A 620 9.36 -33.91 24.44
C LYS A 620 10.11 -35.23 24.26
N ALA A 621 9.47 -36.17 23.59
CA ALA A 621 10.10 -37.41 23.17
C ALA A 621 11.29 -37.18 22.23
N PRO A 622 12.38 -37.96 22.31
CA PRO A 622 13.55 -37.79 21.47
C PRO A 622 13.22 -38.15 20.00
N ARG A 623 13.66 -37.26 19.08
CA ARG A 623 13.65 -37.54 17.65
C ARG A 623 14.66 -38.64 17.36
N CYS A 624 14.18 -39.78 16.81
CA CYS A 624 15.07 -40.75 16.19
C CYS A 624 15.66 -40.17 14.89
N SER A 625 16.95 -40.39 14.77
CA SER A 625 17.84 -40.06 13.66
C SER A 625 17.46 -40.80 12.37
#